data_f06323d0538bf6d797b3cbb2c4019b72
#
_entry.id   f06323d0538bf6d797b3cbb2c4019b72
#
_cell.length_a   1.000
_cell.length_b   1.000
_cell.length_c   1.000
_cell.angle_alpha   90.00
_cell.angle_beta   90.00
_cell.angle_gamma   90.00
#
_symmetry.space_group_name_H-M   'P 1'
#
loop_
_entity.id
_entity.type
_entity.pdbx_description
1 polymer ?
#
loop_
_entity_poly.entity_id
_entity_poly.type
_entity_poly.pdbx_seq_one_letter_code
_entity_poly.pdbx_strand_id
1 'polypeptide(L)'
;MLAVAAADLTKIFGQGDSQIVALKNARVSVEPGEIVALMGPSGSGKTTLLRALSLIDPPTSGQIAIGGEAIFDGERVLIDDRKLRRQRMGIIFQAYNLIPFLTTVENVALVLTLNGISQHDALAQAHALLQRLDLGHRSDIYPATLSGGEQQRVAVARAVINDPAVILADEPTAALDTERGKAVMELLRNLGRTRHAAVIVVTHDERMIEGFDRVYHMIDGLITNH
;
A
#
# COMPACT_ATOMS: atom_id res chain seq x y z
N MET A 1 16.95 -9.27 8.66
CA MET A 1 15.87 -10.07 8.01
C MET A 1 15.02 -9.08 7.21
N LEU A 2 14.77 -9.34 5.92
CA LEU A 2 13.99 -8.44 5.05
C LEU A 2 12.53 -8.35 5.52
N ALA A 3 11.95 -7.17 5.47
CA ALA A 3 10.53 -6.94 5.71
C ALA A 3 9.69 -7.44 4.53
N VAL A 4 10.16 -7.20 3.31
CA VAL A 4 9.58 -7.73 2.08
C VAL A 4 10.69 -8.37 1.27
N ALA A 5 10.50 -9.62 0.87
CA ALA A 5 11.35 -10.32 -0.08
C ALA A 5 10.49 -10.98 -1.15
N ALA A 6 10.74 -10.65 -2.40
CA ALA A 6 10.06 -11.25 -3.54
C ALA A 6 11.10 -11.65 -4.59
N ALA A 7 11.01 -12.89 -5.06
CA ALA A 7 11.93 -13.47 -6.03
C ALA A 7 11.16 -14.12 -7.18
N ASP A 8 11.66 -13.88 -8.39
CA ASP A 8 11.21 -14.51 -9.62
C ASP A 8 9.70 -14.42 -9.88
N LEU A 9 9.07 -13.30 -9.43
CA LEU A 9 7.64 -13.11 -9.58
C LEU A 9 7.25 -12.99 -11.04
N THR A 10 6.41 -13.91 -11.49
CA THR A 10 5.80 -13.88 -12.81
C THR A 10 4.29 -13.74 -12.66
N LYS A 11 3.68 -12.84 -13.42
CA LYS A 11 2.22 -12.70 -13.50
C LYS A 11 1.77 -12.69 -14.95
N ILE A 12 0.88 -13.63 -15.27
CA ILE A 12 0.31 -13.80 -16.60
C ILE A 12 -1.19 -13.59 -16.49
N PHE A 13 -1.74 -12.74 -17.35
CA PHE A 13 -3.18 -12.56 -17.53
C PHE A 13 -3.61 -13.16 -18.88
N GLY A 14 -4.86 -13.60 -18.97
CA GLY A 14 -5.43 -14.18 -20.17
C GLY A 14 -5.06 -15.66 -20.37
N GLN A 15 -5.49 -16.23 -21.49
CA GLN A 15 -5.22 -17.62 -21.88
C GLN A 15 -4.92 -17.70 -23.39
N GLY A 16 -4.13 -18.70 -23.80
CA GLY A 16 -3.78 -18.92 -25.20
C GLY A 16 -3.09 -17.71 -25.83
N ASP A 17 -3.49 -17.34 -27.04
CA ASP A 17 -2.87 -16.24 -27.82
C ASP A 17 -3.11 -14.84 -27.24
N SER A 18 -4.01 -14.69 -26.26
CA SER A 18 -4.29 -13.42 -25.58
C SER A 18 -3.50 -13.24 -24.26
N GLN A 19 -2.49 -14.04 -24.02
CA GLN A 19 -1.67 -13.94 -22.81
C GLN A 19 -0.86 -12.64 -22.77
N ILE A 20 -0.91 -11.96 -21.61
CA ILE A 20 -0.10 -10.79 -21.32
C ILE A 20 0.74 -11.11 -20.08
N VAL A 21 2.06 -11.06 -20.24
CA VAL A 21 3.01 -11.23 -19.13
C VAL A 21 3.25 -9.87 -18.50
N ALA A 22 2.58 -9.61 -17.39
CA ALA A 22 2.63 -8.33 -16.67
C ALA A 22 3.81 -8.22 -15.69
N LEU A 23 4.30 -9.35 -15.17
CA LEU A 23 5.54 -9.44 -14.38
C LEU A 23 6.43 -10.53 -14.98
N LYS A 24 7.73 -10.24 -15.10
CA LYS A 24 8.73 -11.11 -15.74
C LYS A 24 9.90 -11.31 -14.76
N ASN A 25 9.83 -12.36 -13.94
CA ASN A 25 10.86 -12.68 -12.94
C ASN A 25 11.22 -11.46 -12.07
N ALA A 26 10.21 -10.67 -11.67
CA ALA A 26 10.41 -9.47 -10.89
C ALA A 26 10.96 -9.82 -9.49
N ARG A 27 11.93 -9.01 -9.03
CA ARG A 27 12.59 -9.18 -7.73
C ARG A 27 12.53 -7.88 -6.94
N VAL A 28 12.10 -7.94 -5.69
CA VAL A 28 12.04 -6.79 -4.78
C VAL A 28 12.50 -7.24 -3.40
N SER A 29 13.33 -6.42 -2.78
CA SER A 29 13.74 -6.61 -1.39
C SER A 29 13.64 -5.27 -0.66
N VAL A 30 13.01 -5.25 0.53
CA VAL A 30 12.87 -4.04 1.35
C VAL A 30 13.19 -4.40 2.78
N GLU A 31 14.04 -3.61 3.43
CA GLU A 31 14.40 -3.77 4.83
C GLU A 31 13.34 -3.16 5.76
N PRO A 32 13.27 -3.58 7.04
CA PRO A 32 12.45 -2.90 8.02
C PRO A 32 12.87 -1.43 8.15
N GLY A 33 11.91 -0.52 8.06
CA GLY A 33 12.16 0.92 8.14
C GLY A 33 12.57 1.58 6.83
N GLU A 34 12.82 0.81 5.79
CA GLU A 34 13.19 1.33 4.46
C GLU A 34 11.96 1.84 3.72
N ILE A 35 12.12 3.01 3.08
CA ILE A 35 11.13 3.54 2.13
C ILE A 35 11.69 3.51 0.72
N VAL A 36 10.99 2.83 -0.18
CA VAL A 36 11.42 2.66 -1.57
C VAL A 36 10.36 3.17 -2.54
N ALA A 37 10.81 3.77 -3.63
CA ALA A 37 9.97 4.13 -4.75
C ALA A 37 9.99 3.04 -5.82
N LEU A 38 8.86 2.80 -6.48
CA LEU A 38 8.75 2.00 -7.69
C LEU A 38 8.26 2.93 -8.81
N MET A 39 9.17 3.25 -9.71
CA MET A 39 8.94 4.17 -10.82
C MET A 39 8.88 3.43 -12.16
N GLY A 40 8.35 4.08 -13.17
CA GLY A 40 8.28 3.56 -14.54
C GLY A 40 7.04 4.03 -15.28
N PRO A 41 6.97 3.81 -16.61
CA PRO A 41 5.84 4.26 -17.43
C PRO A 41 4.53 3.59 -17.04
N SER A 42 3.41 4.17 -17.48
CA SER A 42 2.10 3.54 -17.36
C SER A 42 2.09 2.18 -18.06
N GLY A 43 1.44 1.18 -17.47
CA GLY A 43 1.38 -0.17 -18.02
C GLY A 43 2.63 -1.03 -17.77
N SER A 44 3.69 -0.54 -17.10
CA SER A 44 4.90 -1.32 -16.86
C SER A 44 4.75 -2.46 -15.84
N GLY A 45 3.62 -2.56 -15.13
CA GLY A 45 3.34 -3.65 -14.17
C GLY A 45 3.40 -3.25 -12.68
N LYS A 46 3.63 -1.96 -12.33
CA LYS A 46 3.79 -1.48 -10.95
C LYS A 46 2.61 -1.85 -10.03
N THR A 47 1.38 -1.50 -10.44
CA THR A 47 0.15 -1.85 -9.71
C THR A 47 0.00 -3.38 -9.59
N THR A 48 0.36 -4.13 -10.64
CA THR A 48 0.34 -5.59 -10.63
C THR A 48 1.31 -6.14 -9.59
N LEU A 49 2.50 -5.56 -9.48
CA LEU A 49 3.47 -5.95 -8.46
C LEU A 49 2.94 -5.70 -7.05
N LEU A 50 2.36 -4.52 -6.77
CA LEU A 50 1.77 -4.24 -5.45
C LEU A 50 0.63 -5.21 -5.11
N ARG A 51 -0.23 -5.54 -6.09
CA ARG A 51 -1.31 -6.52 -5.91
C ARG A 51 -0.77 -7.93 -5.66
N ALA A 52 0.31 -8.32 -6.32
CA ALA A 52 0.98 -9.60 -6.11
C ALA A 52 1.59 -9.67 -4.71
N LEU A 53 2.35 -8.65 -4.28
CA LEU A 53 2.97 -8.58 -2.94
C LEU A 53 1.93 -8.62 -1.82
N SER A 54 0.75 -8.04 -2.03
CA SER A 54 -0.35 -8.04 -1.05
C SER A 54 -1.25 -9.29 -1.12
N LEU A 55 -1.01 -10.20 -2.06
CA LEU A 55 -1.87 -11.35 -2.35
C LEU A 55 -3.34 -10.98 -2.63
N ILE A 56 -3.60 -9.74 -3.09
CA ILE A 56 -4.94 -9.36 -3.62
C ILE A 56 -5.16 -10.03 -4.97
N ASP A 57 -4.10 -10.09 -5.75
CA ASP A 57 -4.05 -10.82 -7.02
C ASP A 57 -2.70 -11.57 -7.07
N PRO A 58 -2.63 -12.79 -6.51
CA PRO A 58 -1.38 -13.52 -6.36
C PRO A 58 -0.64 -13.68 -7.68
N PRO A 59 0.71 -13.76 -7.66
CA PRO A 59 1.48 -14.00 -8.88
C PRO A 59 1.15 -15.39 -9.44
N THR A 60 1.46 -15.60 -10.72
CA THR A 60 1.32 -16.93 -11.35
C THR A 60 2.40 -17.88 -10.81
N SER A 61 3.61 -17.37 -10.57
CA SER A 61 4.71 -18.14 -9.96
C SER A 61 5.72 -17.21 -9.29
N GLY A 62 6.62 -17.81 -8.48
CA GLY A 62 7.68 -17.13 -7.77
C GLY A 62 7.59 -17.31 -6.27
N GLN A 63 8.24 -16.44 -5.51
CA GLN A 63 8.29 -16.53 -4.04
C GLN A 63 8.07 -15.16 -3.40
N ILE A 64 7.29 -15.12 -2.32
CA ILE A 64 7.10 -13.91 -1.51
C ILE A 64 7.25 -14.29 -0.04
N ALA A 65 8.06 -13.52 0.69
CA ALA A 65 8.16 -13.57 2.15
C ALA A 65 7.93 -12.18 2.75
N ILE A 66 7.20 -12.11 3.86
CA ILE A 66 6.93 -10.90 4.64
C ILE A 66 7.42 -11.10 6.08
N GLY A 67 8.39 -10.27 6.50
CA GLY A 67 9.02 -10.39 7.81
C GLY A 67 9.70 -11.76 8.00
N GLY A 68 10.26 -12.33 6.93
CA GLY A 68 10.92 -13.62 6.90
C GLY A 68 9.99 -14.84 6.84
N GLU A 69 8.68 -14.66 6.92
CA GLU A 69 7.69 -15.71 6.74
C GLU A 69 7.33 -15.87 5.26
N ALA A 70 7.48 -17.07 4.70
CA ALA A 70 7.03 -17.35 3.34
C ALA A 70 5.50 -17.31 3.28
N ILE A 71 4.96 -16.42 2.42
CA ILE A 71 3.52 -16.25 2.24
C ILE A 71 3.02 -16.79 0.91
N PHE A 72 3.93 -16.93 -0.06
CA PHE A 72 3.66 -17.50 -1.39
C PHE A 72 4.91 -18.24 -1.88
N ASP A 73 4.72 -19.44 -2.43
CA ASP A 73 5.80 -20.25 -3.01
C ASP A 73 5.29 -21.07 -4.20
N GLY A 74 6.02 -20.99 -5.31
CA GLY A 74 5.66 -21.63 -6.56
C GLY A 74 4.39 -21.03 -7.14
N GLU A 75 3.25 -21.67 -6.90
CA GLU A 75 1.92 -21.25 -7.38
C GLU A 75 0.90 -21.20 -6.22
N ARG A 76 1.37 -21.27 -4.97
CA ARG A 76 0.51 -21.48 -3.80
C ARG A 76 0.64 -20.34 -2.79
N VAL A 77 -0.51 -19.89 -2.30
CA VAL A 77 -0.62 -19.06 -1.08
C VAL A 77 -0.49 -20.00 0.12
N LEU A 78 0.43 -19.70 1.03
CA LEU A 78 0.80 -20.56 2.17
C LEU A 78 0.10 -20.20 3.47
N ILE A 79 -0.59 -19.04 3.51
CA ILE A 79 -1.15 -18.44 4.71
C ILE A 79 -2.58 -17.95 4.50
N ASP A 80 -3.24 -17.51 5.57
CA ASP A 80 -4.48 -16.71 5.48
C ASP A 80 -4.13 -15.29 5.00
N ASP A 81 -4.31 -15.05 3.70
CA ASP A 81 -4.01 -13.79 3.01
C ASP A 81 -4.86 -12.62 3.53
N ARG A 82 -6.11 -12.89 3.96
CA ARG A 82 -7.00 -11.86 4.54
C ARG A 82 -6.49 -11.42 5.92
N LYS A 83 -6.05 -12.38 6.73
CA LYS A 83 -5.45 -12.11 8.04
C LYS A 83 -4.14 -11.34 7.89
N LEU A 84 -3.28 -11.73 6.94
CA LEU A 84 -2.04 -11.01 6.62
C LEU A 84 -2.32 -9.54 6.29
N ARG A 85 -3.20 -9.29 5.32
CA ARG A 85 -3.55 -7.92 4.91
C ARG A 85 -4.11 -7.09 6.06
N ARG A 86 -5.02 -7.67 6.84
CA ARG A 86 -5.67 -6.97 7.96
C ARG A 86 -4.71 -6.63 9.09
N GLN A 87 -3.75 -7.50 9.40
CA GLN A 87 -2.89 -7.36 10.57
C GLN A 87 -1.52 -6.78 10.30
N ARG A 88 -0.97 -6.98 9.10
CA ARG A 88 0.44 -6.67 8.81
C ARG A 88 0.64 -5.73 7.64
N MET A 89 -0.40 -5.43 6.86
CA MET A 89 -0.27 -4.61 5.66
C MET A 89 -1.19 -3.40 5.69
N GLY A 90 -0.64 -2.25 5.30
CA GLY A 90 -1.40 -1.07 4.92
C GLY A 90 -1.39 -0.95 3.39
N ILE A 91 -2.57 -0.86 2.77
CA ILE A 91 -2.67 -0.79 1.33
C ILE A 91 -3.40 0.50 0.94
N ILE A 92 -2.71 1.34 0.18
CA ILE A 92 -3.25 2.58 -0.39
C ILE A 92 -3.40 2.34 -1.88
N PHE A 93 -4.63 2.34 -2.37
CA PHE A 93 -4.95 2.15 -3.77
C PHE A 93 -5.03 3.48 -4.52
N GLN A 94 -4.80 3.46 -5.82
CA GLN A 94 -5.02 4.60 -6.70
C GLN A 94 -6.48 5.07 -6.66
N ALA A 95 -7.45 4.14 -6.69
CA ALA A 95 -8.84 4.43 -6.35
C ALA A 95 -9.00 4.33 -4.82
N TYR A 96 -9.67 5.29 -4.21
CA TYR A 96 -9.75 5.42 -2.74
C TYR A 96 -10.38 4.22 -2.05
N ASN A 97 -11.30 3.53 -2.74
CA ASN A 97 -12.01 2.33 -2.24
C ASN A 97 -12.62 2.54 -0.84
N LEU A 98 -13.14 3.74 -0.58
CA LEU A 98 -13.85 4.03 0.65
C LEU A 98 -15.23 3.36 0.62
N ILE A 99 -15.67 2.88 1.76
CA ILE A 99 -16.98 2.25 1.91
C ILE A 99 -18.03 3.36 1.95
N PRO A 100 -18.93 3.46 0.97
CA PRO A 100 -19.76 4.64 0.77
C PRO A 100 -20.83 4.86 1.86
N PHE A 101 -21.23 3.81 2.56
CA PHE A 101 -22.22 3.84 3.64
C PHE A 101 -21.61 3.96 5.04
N LEU A 102 -20.30 4.07 5.16
CA LEU A 102 -19.58 4.38 6.38
C LEU A 102 -19.12 5.83 6.34
N THR A 103 -19.17 6.52 7.48
CA THR A 103 -18.58 7.85 7.63
C THR A 103 -17.06 7.81 7.48
N THR A 104 -16.42 8.96 7.40
CA THR A 104 -14.97 9.09 7.33
C THR A 104 -14.28 8.38 8.49
N VAL A 105 -14.71 8.63 9.72
CA VAL A 105 -14.12 8.01 10.90
C VAL A 105 -14.36 6.50 10.94
N GLU A 106 -15.53 6.04 10.54
CA GLU A 106 -15.86 4.61 10.49
C GLU A 106 -15.05 3.89 9.43
N ASN A 107 -14.78 4.49 8.26
CA ASN A 107 -13.90 3.96 7.25
C ASN A 107 -12.49 3.69 7.79
N VAL A 108 -11.97 4.60 8.60
CA VAL A 108 -10.65 4.46 9.23
C VAL A 108 -10.69 3.45 10.38
N ALA A 109 -11.69 3.52 11.26
CA ALA A 109 -11.83 2.65 12.42
C ALA A 109 -12.06 1.17 12.05
N LEU A 110 -12.62 0.90 10.87
CA LEU A 110 -12.99 -0.45 10.44
C LEU A 110 -11.85 -1.46 10.56
N VAL A 111 -10.64 -1.07 10.19
CA VAL A 111 -9.47 -1.97 10.25
C VAL A 111 -9.19 -2.41 11.69
N LEU A 112 -9.33 -1.51 12.65
CA LEU A 112 -9.13 -1.80 14.07
C LEU A 112 -10.22 -2.72 14.61
N THR A 113 -11.49 -2.46 14.28
CA THR A 113 -12.61 -3.30 14.70
C THR A 113 -12.52 -4.71 14.14
N LEU A 114 -12.10 -4.86 12.88
CA LEU A 114 -11.84 -6.16 12.25
C LEU A 114 -10.67 -6.92 12.92
N ASN A 115 -9.78 -6.22 13.62
CA ASN A 115 -8.70 -6.80 14.43
C ASN A 115 -9.08 -7.00 15.91
N GLY A 116 -10.35 -6.80 16.27
CA GLY A 116 -10.87 -7.08 17.62
C GLY A 116 -10.77 -5.92 18.61
N ILE A 117 -10.37 -4.72 18.17
CA ILE A 117 -10.44 -3.51 18.99
C ILE A 117 -11.90 -3.10 19.17
N SER A 118 -12.27 -2.67 20.38
CA SER A 118 -13.63 -2.20 20.66
C SER A 118 -14.01 -1.04 19.73
N GLN A 119 -15.29 -0.95 19.35
CA GLN A 119 -15.76 0.12 18.48
C GLN A 119 -15.46 1.51 19.06
N HIS A 120 -15.63 1.68 20.36
CA HIS A 120 -15.33 2.93 21.06
C HIS A 120 -13.85 3.32 20.90
N ASP A 121 -12.92 2.40 21.18
CA ASP A 121 -11.49 2.68 21.11
C ASP A 121 -11.01 2.84 19.67
N ALA A 122 -11.57 2.08 18.74
CA ALA A 122 -11.27 2.20 17.31
C ALA A 122 -11.68 3.56 16.75
N LEU A 123 -12.88 4.05 17.11
CA LEU A 123 -13.34 5.39 16.72
C LEU A 123 -12.47 6.49 17.36
N ALA A 124 -12.10 6.37 18.64
CA ALA A 124 -11.23 7.34 19.29
C ALA A 124 -9.86 7.46 18.62
N GLN A 125 -9.23 6.32 18.27
CA GLN A 125 -7.96 6.30 17.56
C GLN A 125 -8.10 6.86 16.14
N ALA A 126 -9.18 6.52 15.44
CA ALA A 126 -9.45 7.04 14.10
C ALA A 126 -9.65 8.56 14.10
N HIS A 127 -10.40 9.11 15.06
CA HIS A 127 -10.56 10.55 15.24
C HIS A 127 -9.20 11.25 15.45
N ALA A 128 -8.36 10.72 16.35
CA ALA A 128 -7.05 11.29 16.62
C ALA A 128 -6.15 11.30 15.37
N LEU A 129 -6.19 10.24 14.57
CA LEU A 129 -5.42 10.19 13.32
C LEU A 129 -5.98 11.16 12.26
N LEU A 130 -7.31 11.24 12.12
CA LEU A 130 -7.96 12.18 11.20
C LEU A 130 -7.64 13.64 11.54
N GLN A 131 -7.57 13.99 12.83
CA GLN A 131 -7.14 15.33 13.26
C GLN A 131 -5.71 15.66 12.80
N ARG A 132 -4.79 14.69 12.90
CA ARG A 132 -3.39 14.85 12.43
C ARG A 132 -3.27 15.00 10.91
N LEU A 133 -4.29 14.59 10.16
CA LEU A 133 -4.38 14.70 8.70
C LEU A 133 -5.29 15.86 8.23
N ASP A 134 -5.62 16.80 9.12
CA ASP A 134 -6.52 17.92 8.85
C ASP A 134 -7.92 17.51 8.35
N LEU A 135 -8.40 16.37 8.85
CA LEU A 135 -9.71 15.80 8.52
C LEU A 135 -10.65 15.67 9.73
N GLY A 136 -10.26 16.19 10.90
CA GLY A 136 -11.09 16.09 12.10
C GLY A 136 -12.49 16.66 11.94
N HIS A 137 -12.62 17.78 11.19
CA HIS A 137 -13.90 18.43 10.88
C HIS A 137 -14.76 17.66 9.84
N ARG A 138 -14.22 16.58 9.25
CA ARG A 138 -14.86 15.70 8.27
C ARG A 138 -15.20 14.31 8.84
N SER A 139 -14.97 14.07 10.12
CA SER A 139 -15.10 12.74 10.72
C SER A 139 -16.45 12.07 10.48
N ASP A 140 -17.54 12.82 10.60
CA ASP A 140 -18.91 12.30 10.48
C ASP A 140 -19.50 12.42 9.06
N ILE A 141 -18.66 12.82 8.09
CA ILE A 141 -19.07 13.02 6.69
C ILE A 141 -18.89 11.71 5.90
N TYR A 142 -19.83 11.45 4.99
CA TYR A 142 -19.77 10.29 4.08
C TYR A 142 -18.84 10.57 2.88
N PRO A 143 -18.17 9.53 2.34
CA PRO A 143 -17.22 9.68 1.24
C PRO A 143 -17.73 10.45 0.02
N ALA A 144 -19.00 10.31 -0.32
CA ALA A 144 -19.58 10.94 -1.51
C ALA A 144 -19.52 12.49 -1.51
N THR A 145 -19.39 13.10 -0.33
CA THR A 145 -19.34 14.57 -0.17
C THR A 145 -17.93 15.09 0.09
N LEU A 146 -16.92 14.20 0.16
CA LEU A 146 -15.53 14.56 0.29
C LEU A 146 -14.92 14.89 -1.09
N SER A 147 -14.03 15.88 -1.11
CA SER A 147 -13.18 16.12 -2.28
C SER A 147 -12.24 14.94 -2.53
N GLY A 148 -11.70 14.79 -3.75
CA GLY A 148 -10.77 13.72 -4.07
C GLY A 148 -9.54 13.69 -3.15
N GLY A 149 -8.99 14.86 -2.80
CA GLY A 149 -7.88 14.96 -1.86
C GLY A 149 -8.26 14.58 -0.43
N GLU A 150 -9.48 14.87 0.05
CA GLU A 150 -9.97 14.41 1.34
C GLU A 150 -10.14 12.88 1.33
N GLN A 151 -10.74 12.30 0.28
CA GLN A 151 -10.89 10.85 0.13
C GLN A 151 -9.54 10.14 0.13
N GLN A 152 -8.52 10.70 -0.55
CA GLN A 152 -7.17 10.16 -0.56
C GLN A 152 -6.56 10.13 0.85
N ARG A 153 -6.66 11.22 1.60
CA ARG A 153 -6.15 11.25 2.98
C ARG A 153 -6.89 10.30 3.91
N VAL A 154 -8.21 10.09 3.72
CA VAL A 154 -8.96 9.05 4.45
C VAL A 154 -8.46 7.66 4.11
N ALA A 155 -8.20 7.37 2.83
CA ALA A 155 -7.63 6.10 2.40
C ALA A 155 -6.23 5.84 2.99
N VAL A 156 -5.39 6.88 3.07
CA VAL A 156 -4.09 6.83 3.76
C VAL A 156 -4.29 6.54 5.25
N ALA A 157 -5.17 7.30 5.93
CA ALA A 157 -5.46 7.08 7.35
C ALA A 157 -5.89 5.64 7.63
N ARG A 158 -6.82 5.10 6.81
CA ARG A 158 -7.26 3.71 6.91
C ARG A 158 -6.14 2.71 6.74
N ALA A 159 -5.21 2.96 5.84
CA ALA A 159 -4.10 2.05 5.58
C ALA A 159 -3.08 2.02 6.72
N VAL A 160 -2.92 3.12 7.47
CA VAL A 160 -1.85 3.23 8.47
C VAL A 160 -2.33 3.11 9.92
N ILE A 161 -3.64 3.12 10.17
CA ILE A 161 -4.22 3.15 11.54
C ILE A 161 -3.80 1.94 12.41
N ASN A 162 -3.52 0.82 11.79
CA ASN A 162 -3.18 -0.45 12.45
C ASN A 162 -1.66 -0.63 12.66
N ASP A 163 -0.85 0.40 12.50
CA ASP A 163 0.62 0.34 12.57
C ASP A 163 1.20 -0.85 11.75
N PRO A 164 0.92 -0.94 10.43
CA PRO A 164 1.30 -2.08 9.62
C PRO A 164 2.82 -2.24 9.50
N ALA A 165 3.29 -3.48 9.43
CA ALA A 165 4.72 -3.78 9.18
C ALA A 165 5.15 -3.48 7.73
N VAL A 166 4.21 -3.52 6.79
CA VAL A 166 4.43 -3.22 5.36
C VAL A 166 3.35 -2.28 4.86
N ILE A 167 3.76 -1.22 4.18
CA ILE A 167 2.85 -0.28 3.50
C ILE A 167 3.11 -0.34 2.00
N LEU A 168 2.05 -0.62 1.24
CA LEU A 168 2.05 -0.64 -0.22
C LEU A 168 1.15 0.49 -0.71
N ALA A 169 1.73 1.48 -1.37
CA ALA A 169 1.02 2.67 -1.80
C ALA A 169 1.08 2.83 -3.32
N ASP A 170 -0.07 2.80 -3.98
CA ASP A 170 -0.21 3.02 -5.42
C ASP A 170 -0.70 4.44 -5.68
N GLU A 171 0.20 5.31 -6.14
CA GLU A 171 -0.05 6.74 -6.43
C GLU A 171 -0.73 7.50 -5.26
N PRO A 172 -0.17 7.47 -4.04
CA PRO A 172 -0.85 7.98 -2.84
C PRO A 172 -1.07 9.49 -2.83
N THR A 173 -0.48 10.22 -3.77
CA THR A 173 -0.53 11.68 -3.86
C THR A 173 -1.18 12.21 -5.14
N ALA A 174 -1.65 11.34 -6.04
CA ALA A 174 -2.12 11.72 -7.38
C ALA A 174 -3.28 12.75 -7.38
N ALA A 175 -4.13 12.74 -6.35
CA ALA A 175 -5.27 13.66 -6.22
C ALA A 175 -5.01 14.84 -5.26
N LEU A 176 -3.75 15.04 -4.85
CA LEU A 176 -3.37 16.05 -3.87
C LEU A 176 -2.60 17.19 -4.53
N ASP A 177 -2.76 18.40 -3.98
CA ASP A 177 -1.83 19.48 -4.23
C ASP A 177 -0.43 19.16 -3.64
N THR A 178 0.57 19.90 -4.04
CA THR A 178 1.97 19.63 -3.68
C THR A 178 2.19 19.63 -2.16
N GLU A 179 1.55 20.53 -1.41
CA GLU A 179 1.75 20.62 0.04
C GLU A 179 1.12 19.43 0.78
N ARG A 180 -0.12 19.09 0.43
CA ARG A 180 -0.79 17.92 1.01
C ARG A 180 -0.13 16.61 0.58
N GLY A 181 0.36 16.53 -0.67
CA GLY A 181 1.15 15.40 -1.15
C GLY A 181 2.41 15.20 -0.32
N LYS A 182 3.18 16.26 -0.06
CA LYS A 182 4.36 16.21 0.81
C LYS A 182 4.02 15.78 2.23
N ALA A 183 2.91 16.25 2.80
CA ALA A 183 2.49 15.85 4.14
C ALA A 183 2.16 14.35 4.22
N VAL A 184 1.51 13.77 3.19
CA VAL A 184 1.26 12.32 3.10
C VAL A 184 2.59 11.56 2.99
N MET A 185 3.51 11.99 2.14
CA MET A 185 4.80 11.32 1.99
C MET A 185 5.65 11.40 3.27
N GLU A 186 5.59 12.53 3.99
CA GLU A 186 6.24 12.67 5.28
C GLU A 186 5.64 11.74 6.35
N LEU A 187 4.32 11.57 6.37
CA LEU A 187 3.66 10.58 7.23
C LEU A 187 4.18 9.16 6.94
N LEU A 188 4.26 8.77 5.66
CA LEU A 188 4.74 7.44 5.27
C LEU A 188 6.22 7.25 5.66
N ARG A 189 7.07 8.27 5.45
CA ARG A 189 8.47 8.26 5.89
C ARG A 189 8.60 8.13 7.41
N ASN A 190 7.80 8.88 8.15
CA ASN A 190 7.81 8.81 9.61
C ASN A 190 7.42 7.43 10.13
N LEU A 191 6.43 6.77 9.51
CA LEU A 191 6.05 5.40 9.86
C LEU A 191 7.19 4.41 9.56
N GLY A 192 7.85 4.55 8.41
CA GLY A 192 9.05 3.78 8.12
C GLY A 192 10.09 3.93 9.23
N ARG A 193 10.52 5.15 9.51
CA ARG A 193 11.60 5.42 10.47
C ARG A 193 11.26 5.11 11.92
N THR A 194 10.04 5.45 12.38
CA THR A 194 9.68 5.35 13.81
C THR A 194 9.04 4.03 14.19
N ARG A 195 8.36 3.35 13.26
CA ARG A 195 7.68 2.08 13.46
C ARG A 195 8.36 0.91 12.76
N HIS A 196 9.48 1.18 12.07
CA HIS A 196 10.20 0.20 11.27
C HIS A 196 9.33 -0.48 10.18
N ALA A 197 8.30 0.22 9.69
CA ALA A 197 7.47 -0.26 8.60
C ALA A 197 8.28 -0.19 7.28
N ALA A 198 8.24 -1.26 6.50
CA ALA A 198 8.74 -1.21 5.12
C ALA A 198 7.71 -0.52 4.23
N VAL A 199 8.11 0.49 3.47
CA VAL A 199 7.19 1.28 2.64
C VAL A 199 7.58 1.17 1.17
N ILE A 200 6.65 0.72 0.33
CA ILE A 200 6.80 0.69 -1.13
C ILE A 200 5.78 1.66 -1.73
N VAL A 201 6.26 2.69 -2.42
CA VAL A 201 5.42 3.70 -3.06
C VAL A 201 5.58 3.63 -4.57
N VAL A 202 4.51 3.36 -5.28
CA VAL A 202 4.43 3.60 -6.72
C VAL A 202 4.11 5.07 -6.95
N THR A 203 4.94 5.75 -7.70
CA THR A 203 4.69 7.13 -8.15
C THR A 203 5.44 7.42 -9.45
N HIS A 204 4.95 8.38 -10.20
CA HIS A 204 5.63 8.95 -11.36
C HIS A 204 6.16 10.37 -11.09
N ASP A 205 5.90 10.93 -9.88
CA ASP A 205 6.32 12.27 -9.48
C ASP A 205 7.65 12.22 -8.72
N GLU A 206 8.75 12.56 -9.41
CA GLU A 206 10.08 12.60 -8.82
C GLU A 206 10.21 13.56 -7.63
N ARG A 207 9.37 14.60 -7.57
CA ARG A 207 9.37 15.56 -6.46
C ARG A 207 8.94 14.94 -5.13
N MET A 208 8.20 13.83 -5.20
CA MET A 208 7.64 13.14 -4.03
C MET A 208 8.57 12.10 -3.43
N ILE A 209 9.63 11.71 -4.13
CA ILE A 209 10.57 10.66 -3.69
C ILE A 209 11.84 11.22 -3.01
N GLU A 210 11.90 12.51 -2.79
CA GLU A 210 13.01 13.10 -2.05
C GLU A 210 13.13 12.47 -0.65
N GLY A 211 14.33 11.99 -0.31
CA GLY A 211 14.61 11.33 0.97
C GLY A 211 14.13 9.89 1.05
N PHE A 212 13.82 9.22 -0.08
CA PHE A 212 13.65 7.78 -0.16
C PHE A 212 15.00 7.08 -0.15
N ASP A 213 15.03 5.88 0.40
CA ASP A 213 16.30 5.13 0.56
C ASP A 213 16.73 4.49 -0.75
N ARG A 214 15.76 4.10 -1.61
CA ARG A 214 16.03 3.41 -2.88
C ARG A 214 14.91 3.65 -3.90
N VAL A 215 15.29 3.61 -5.16
CA VAL A 215 14.36 3.68 -6.30
C VAL A 215 14.50 2.44 -7.16
N TYR A 216 13.39 1.72 -7.35
CA TYR A 216 13.26 0.67 -8.34
C TYR A 216 12.66 1.24 -9.62
N HIS A 217 13.20 0.86 -10.75
CA HIS A 217 12.61 1.19 -12.06
C HIS A 217 11.98 -0.05 -12.68
N MET A 218 10.76 0.10 -13.18
CA MET A 218 10.03 -0.99 -13.80
C MET A 218 9.66 -0.66 -15.24
N ILE A 219 10.06 -1.52 -16.17
CA ILE A 219 9.77 -1.40 -17.60
C ILE A 219 9.34 -2.77 -18.12
N ASP A 220 8.17 -2.85 -18.76
CA ASP A 220 7.63 -4.06 -19.39
C ASP A 220 7.65 -5.32 -18.49
N GLY A 221 7.32 -5.14 -17.21
CA GLY A 221 7.27 -6.22 -16.22
C GLY A 221 8.61 -6.61 -15.61
N LEU A 222 9.71 -5.97 -16.00
CA LEU A 222 11.05 -6.16 -15.45
C LEU A 222 11.41 -5.05 -14.48
N ILE A 223 12.08 -5.40 -13.38
CA ILE A 223 12.61 -4.44 -12.41
C ILE A 223 14.12 -4.32 -12.59
N THR A 224 14.59 -3.09 -12.66
CA THR A 224 16.01 -2.75 -12.64
C THR A 224 16.31 -1.91 -11.41
N ASN A 225 17.41 -2.21 -10.73
CA ASN A 225 17.93 -1.39 -9.63
C ASN A 225 18.90 -0.36 -10.21
N HIS A 226 18.80 0.85 -9.76
CA HIS A 226 19.84 1.88 -9.90
C HIS A 226 20.28 2.36 -8.54
#